data_5f842f91657afcfe7182a9e4009dedd4
#
_entry.id   5f842f91657afcfe7182a9e4009dedd4
#
_cell.length_a   1.000
_cell.length_b   1.000
_cell.length_c   1.000
_cell.angle_alpha   90.00
_cell.angle_beta   90.00
_cell.angle_gamma   90.00
#
_symmetry.space_group_name_H-M   'P 1'
#
loop_
_entity.id
_entity.type
_entity.pdbx_description
1 polymer ?
#
loop_
_entity_poly.entity_id
_entity_poly.type
_entity_poly.pdbx_seq_one_letter_code
_entity_poly.pdbx_strand_id
1 'polypeptide(L)'
;ANQASVMVMVKLLDGRRYQTVLDTEHPEFVVPAQSTAGDVMSDYMRLGIEHIWMGLDHLMFVFGLLLLVGAGSRLLWTITAFTIGHSITLSLVTLGYFDYPVELVEFVIALSIFVLAVELARTAKHDVLWRNPWWLAGGFGLLHGMGFAGALAEAGLPQDNLPLALLFFNIGIEIGQIVFILAVLAVWYMIRKPLAPWQDRLMPVPIYI
;
A
#
# COMPACT_ATOMS: atom_id res chain seq x y z
N ALA A 1 17.15 -4.17 42.54
CA ALA A 1 17.26 -5.49 41.93
C ALA A 1 18.20 -5.40 40.73
N ASN A 2 19.33 -6.10 40.77
CA ASN A 2 20.25 -6.19 39.64
C ASN A 2 19.59 -7.07 38.58
N GLN A 3 19.11 -6.44 37.50
CA GLN A 3 18.68 -7.18 36.31
C GLN A 3 19.95 -7.60 35.56
N ALA A 4 20.31 -8.87 35.66
CA ALA A 4 21.40 -9.41 34.87
C ALA A 4 20.89 -9.62 33.44
N SER A 5 21.44 -8.88 32.49
CA SER A 5 21.21 -9.09 31.07
C SER A 5 22.47 -9.67 30.42
N VAL A 6 22.33 -10.67 29.57
CA VAL A 6 23.41 -11.33 28.85
C VAL A 6 23.19 -11.17 27.35
N MET A 7 24.18 -10.60 26.67
CA MET A 7 24.20 -10.56 25.23
C MET A 7 24.65 -11.91 24.67
N VAL A 8 23.82 -12.53 23.86
CA VAL A 8 24.06 -13.82 23.23
C VAL A 8 24.21 -13.65 21.74
N MET A 9 25.28 -14.18 21.18
CA MET A 9 25.49 -14.26 19.73
C MET A 9 25.41 -15.72 19.30
N VAL A 10 24.41 -16.03 18.46
CA VAL A 10 24.25 -17.38 17.89
C VAL A 10 24.71 -17.33 16.43
N LYS A 11 25.70 -18.15 16.10
CA LYS A 11 26.14 -18.35 14.72
C LYS A 11 25.77 -19.78 14.30
N LEU A 12 24.89 -19.85 13.28
CA LEU A 12 24.49 -21.14 12.72
C LEU A 12 25.51 -21.65 11.69
N LEU A 13 25.47 -22.95 11.43
CA LEU A 13 26.36 -23.60 10.45
C LEU A 13 26.14 -23.12 9.02
N ASP A 14 24.95 -22.60 8.71
CA ASP A 14 24.59 -22.02 7.41
C ASP A 14 25.07 -20.55 7.25
N GLY A 15 25.81 -20.01 8.25
CA GLY A 15 26.40 -18.69 8.23
C GLY A 15 25.56 -17.58 8.86
N ARG A 16 24.28 -17.84 9.17
CA ARG A 16 23.40 -16.85 9.82
C ARG A 16 23.92 -16.51 11.21
N ARG A 17 23.76 -15.23 11.59
CA ARG A 17 24.15 -14.72 12.89
C ARG A 17 22.97 -14.02 13.53
N TYR A 18 22.67 -14.38 14.78
CA TYR A 18 21.66 -13.72 15.59
C TYR A 18 22.34 -13.12 16.81
N GLN A 19 21.96 -11.90 17.15
CA GLN A 19 22.41 -11.24 18.38
C GLN A 19 21.17 -10.83 19.14
N THR A 20 21.08 -11.26 20.39
CA THR A 20 19.95 -10.95 21.27
C THR A 20 20.44 -10.72 22.69
N VAL A 21 19.66 -9.99 23.46
CA VAL A 21 19.89 -9.80 24.89
C VAL A 21 18.87 -10.64 25.63
N LEU A 22 19.37 -11.61 26.41
CA LEU A 22 18.54 -12.38 27.31
C LEU A 22 18.51 -11.69 28.68
N ASP A 23 17.34 -11.57 29.26
CA ASP A 23 17.13 -11.04 30.62
C ASP A 23 16.21 -11.97 31.40
N THR A 24 15.90 -11.61 32.64
CA THR A 24 15.06 -12.43 33.53
C THR A 24 13.59 -12.51 33.07
N GLU A 25 13.14 -11.59 32.20
CA GLU A 25 11.78 -11.58 31.63
C GLU A 25 11.73 -12.38 30.32
N HIS A 26 12.85 -12.38 29.58
CA HIS A 26 13.02 -13.09 28.30
C HIS A 26 14.23 -14.01 28.35
N PRO A 27 14.15 -15.15 29.09
CA PRO A 27 15.29 -16.04 29.33
C PRO A 27 15.61 -16.95 28.14
N GLU A 28 14.75 -16.98 27.11
CA GLU A 28 14.85 -17.88 25.97
C GLU A 28 14.90 -17.10 24.66
N PHE A 29 15.74 -17.54 23.74
CA PHE A 29 15.75 -17.10 22.36
C PHE A 29 15.48 -18.27 21.44
N VAL A 30 14.35 -18.25 20.74
CA VAL A 30 14.03 -19.25 19.72
C VAL A 30 14.59 -18.77 18.40
N VAL A 31 15.54 -19.54 17.84
CA VAL A 31 16.11 -19.26 16.52
C VAL A 31 14.99 -19.37 15.48
N PRO A 32 14.69 -18.30 14.73
CA PRO A 32 13.64 -18.37 13.72
C PRO A 32 13.91 -19.46 12.70
N ALA A 33 12.89 -20.24 12.37
CA ALA A 33 12.97 -21.21 11.28
C ALA A 33 13.29 -20.48 9.96
N GLN A 34 13.98 -21.17 9.07
CA GLN A 34 14.25 -20.60 7.74
C GLN A 34 12.94 -20.49 6.96
N SER A 35 12.52 -19.26 6.63
CA SER A 35 11.36 -19.04 5.78
C SER A 35 11.64 -19.61 4.39
N THR A 36 10.76 -20.44 3.89
CA THR A 36 10.85 -20.90 2.50
C THR A 36 10.46 -19.75 1.56
N ALA A 37 10.84 -19.84 0.30
CA ALA A 37 10.37 -18.88 -0.71
C ALA A 37 8.84 -18.79 -0.77
N GLY A 38 8.14 -19.92 -0.53
CA GLY A 38 6.68 -19.95 -0.46
C GLY A 38 6.11 -19.18 0.72
N ASP A 39 6.73 -19.28 1.90
CA ASP A 39 6.33 -18.52 3.08
C ASP A 39 6.51 -17.02 2.82
N VAL A 40 7.68 -16.61 2.28
CA VAL A 40 7.94 -15.20 1.92
C VAL A 40 6.89 -14.68 0.94
N MET A 41 6.56 -15.44 -0.10
CA MET A 41 5.55 -15.06 -1.09
C MET A 41 4.18 -14.84 -0.45
N SER A 42 3.71 -15.79 0.39
CA SER A 42 2.39 -15.70 1.01
C SER A 42 2.31 -14.59 2.05
N ASP A 43 3.35 -14.46 2.89
CA ASP A 43 3.37 -13.48 3.98
C ASP A 43 3.43 -12.05 3.44
N TYR A 44 4.28 -11.78 2.45
CA TYR A 44 4.40 -10.45 1.86
C TYR A 44 3.22 -10.09 0.96
N MET A 45 2.62 -11.05 0.25
CA MET A 45 1.38 -10.80 -0.48
C MET A 45 0.24 -10.43 0.48
N ARG A 46 0.11 -11.15 1.60
CA ARG A 46 -0.87 -10.83 2.64
C ARG A 46 -0.59 -9.45 3.24
N LEU A 47 0.65 -9.15 3.58
CA LEU A 47 1.05 -7.85 4.12
C LEU A 47 0.70 -6.71 3.17
N GLY A 48 0.87 -6.89 1.85
CA GLY A 48 0.48 -5.93 0.82
C GLY A 48 -1.03 -5.70 0.76
N ILE A 49 -1.84 -6.76 0.88
CA ILE A 49 -3.30 -6.64 0.97
C ILE A 49 -3.69 -5.88 2.23
N GLU A 50 -3.15 -6.27 3.39
CA GLU A 50 -3.42 -5.63 4.68
C GLU A 50 -3.01 -4.15 4.67
N HIS A 51 -1.87 -3.80 4.04
CA HIS A 51 -1.40 -2.44 3.88
C HIS A 51 -2.45 -1.53 3.20
N ILE A 52 -3.04 -1.99 2.09
CA ILE A 52 -4.11 -1.25 1.41
C ILE A 52 -5.35 -1.10 2.28
N TRP A 53 -5.77 -2.17 2.96
CA TRP A 53 -7.01 -2.17 3.75
C TRP A 53 -6.90 -1.40 5.07
N MET A 54 -5.72 -1.29 5.64
CA MET A 54 -5.46 -0.51 6.86
C MET A 54 -5.12 0.96 6.55
N GLY A 55 -4.61 1.26 5.35
CA GLY A 55 -4.28 2.61 4.91
C GLY A 55 -5.51 3.36 4.39
N LEU A 56 -6.12 4.22 5.20
CA LEU A 56 -7.28 5.03 4.79
C LEU A 56 -6.96 5.94 3.60
N ASP A 57 -5.75 6.46 3.51
CA ASP A 57 -5.23 7.26 2.42
C ASP A 57 -5.24 6.49 1.09
N HIS A 58 -4.80 5.23 1.09
CA HIS A 58 -4.87 4.34 -0.07
C HIS A 58 -6.32 4.07 -0.49
N LEU A 59 -7.19 3.73 0.45
CA LEU A 59 -8.60 3.47 0.16
C LEU A 59 -9.32 4.70 -0.40
N MET A 60 -9.08 5.87 0.20
CA MET A 60 -9.64 7.14 -0.29
C MET A 60 -9.12 7.49 -1.68
N PHE A 61 -7.82 7.26 -1.92
CA PHE A 61 -7.21 7.52 -3.21
C PHE A 61 -7.78 6.58 -4.30
N VAL A 62 -7.86 5.27 -4.05
CA VAL A 62 -8.44 4.28 -4.98
C VAL A 62 -9.93 4.56 -5.24
N PHE A 63 -10.67 4.94 -4.19
CA PHE A 63 -12.06 5.36 -4.33
C PHE A 63 -12.20 6.62 -5.21
N GLY A 64 -11.35 7.60 -4.99
CA GLY A 64 -11.29 8.81 -5.82
C GLY A 64 -10.96 8.49 -7.29
N LEU A 65 -10.01 7.58 -7.54
CA LEU A 65 -9.72 7.12 -8.90
C LEU A 65 -10.91 6.39 -9.54
N LEU A 66 -11.63 5.56 -8.78
CA LEU A 66 -12.84 4.90 -9.26
C LEU A 66 -13.90 5.93 -9.69
N LEU A 67 -14.10 7.00 -8.93
CA LEU A 67 -15.04 8.08 -9.27
C LEU A 67 -14.54 8.93 -10.46
N LEU A 68 -13.23 9.12 -10.57
CA LEU A 68 -12.63 9.91 -11.64
C LEU A 68 -12.68 9.19 -12.98
N VAL A 69 -12.26 7.93 -13.00
CA VAL A 69 -12.03 7.16 -14.23
C VAL A 69 -13.24 6.33 -14.63
N GLY A 70 -14.06 5.93 -13.66
CA GLY A 70 -15.14 4.95 -13.83
C GLY A 70 -14.59 3.50 -13.82
N ALA A 71 -15.52 2.54 -13.75
CA ALA A 71 -15.15 1.11 -13.78
C ALA A 71 -14.74 0.69 -15.20
N GLY A 72 -13.71 -0.17 -15.30
CA GLY A 72 -13.27 -0.75 -16.57
C GLY A 72 -11.76 -0.89 -16.69
N SER A 73 -11.30 -1.28 -17.88
CA SER A 73 -9.87 -1.51 -18.17
C SER A 73 -9.02 -0.27 -17.93
N ARG A 74 -9.56 0.91 -18.16
CA ARG A 74 -8.86 2.18 -17.93
C ARG A 74 -8.52 2.37 -16.45
N LEU A 75 -9.44 2.00 -15.55
CA LEU A 75 -9.18 2.02 -14.10
C LEU A 75 -8.09 1.02 -13.74
N LEU A 76 -8.14 -0.21 -14.28
CA LEU A 76 -7.10 -1.21 -14.03
C LEU A 76 -5.71 -0.70 -14.41
N TRP A 77 -5.54 -0.13 -15.60
CA TRP A 77 -4.27 0.47 -16.00
C TRP A 77 -3.84 1.63 -15.09
N THR A 78 -4.80 2.38 -14.55
CA THR A 78 -4.51 3.50 -13.65
C THR A 78 -4.03 3.00 -12.29
N ILE A 79 -4.65 1.97 -11.72
CA ILE A 79 -4.18 1.38 -10.45
C ILE A 79 -2.84 0.65 -10.63
N THR A 80 -2.64 -0.06 -11.74
CA THR A 80 -1.35 -0.68 -12.06
C THR A 80 -0.24 0.36 -12.18
N ALA A 81 -0.50 1.52 -12.80
CA ALA A 81 0.47 2.61 -12.86
C ALA A 81 0.81 3.15 -11.47
N PHE A 82 -0.17 3.27 -10.57
CA PHE A 82 0.07 3.62 -9.17
C PHE A 82 0.97 2.57 -8.49
N THR A 83 0.64 1.27 -8.63
CA THR A 83 1.41 0.18 -8.02
C THR A 83 2.85 0.14 -8.55
N ILE A 84 3.07 0.41 -9.84
CA ILE A 84 4.42 0.50 -10.42
C ILE A 84 5.20 1.66 -9.80
N GLY A 85 4.61 2.86 -9.72
CA GLY A 85 5.23 4.01 -9.08
C GLY A 85 5.59 3.72 -7.62
N HIS A 86 4.64 3.17 -6.87
CA HIS A 86 4.82 2.74 -5.49
C HIS A 86 5.98 1.73 -5.34
N SER A 87 6.02 0.72 -6.19
CA SER A 87 7.07 -0.32 -6.18
C SER A 87 8.46 0.26 -6.38
N ILE A 88 8.60 1.24 -7.29
CA ILE A 88 9.89 1.86 -7.60
C ILE A 88 10.44 2.57 -6.36
N THR A 89 9.68 3.48 -5.77
CA THR A 89 10.16 4.26 -4.62
C THR A 89 10.29 3.43 -3.35
N LEU A 90 9.34 2.52 -3.08
CA LEU A 90 9.45 1.57 -1.98
C LEU A 90 10.76 0.76 -2.09
N SER A 91 11.06 0.22 -3.26
CA SER A 91 12.29 -0.55 -3.48
C SER A 91 13.54 0.30 -3.29
N LEU A 92 13.58 1.51 -3.84
CA LEU A 92 14.73 2.41 -3.73
C LEU A 92 15.00 2.82 -2.28
N VAL A 93 13.96 3.15 -1.52
CA VAL A 93 14.11 3.51 -0.11
C VAL A 93 14.50 2.30 0.72
N THR A 94 13.84 1.16 0.53
CA THR A 94 14.15 -0.08 1.26
C THR A 94 15.59 -0.56 1.01
N LEU A 95 16.13 -0.32 -0.18
CA LEU A 95 17.52 -0.61 -0.53
C LEU A 95 18.52 0.45 -0.04
N GLY A 96 18.04 1.52 0.61
CA GLY A 96 18.89 2.57 1.21
C GLY A 96 19.50 3.54 0.21
N TYR A 97 18.90 3.70 -0.98
CA TYR A 97 19.44 4.64 -1.98
C TYR A 97 19.24 6.12 -1.62
N PHE A 98 18.24 6.44 -0.79
CA PHE A 98 18.02 7.79 -0.27
C PHE A 98 17.19 7.78 1.02
N ASP A 99 17.47 8.79 1.87
CA ASP A 99 16.69 9.11 3.06
C ASP A 99 15.76 10.27 2.78
N TYR A 100 14.65 10.32 3.50
CA TYR A 100 13.66 11.37 3.36
C TYR A 100 12.99 11.70 4.71
N PRO A 101 12.53 12.93 4.92
CA PRO A 101 11.77 13.30 6.09
C PRO A 101 10.34 12.70 5.99
N VAL A 102 10.02 11.76 6.89
CA VAL A 102 8.76 11.01 6.87
C VAL A 102 7.54 11.93 6.95
N GLU A 103 7.57 12.93 7.83
CA GLU A 103 6.48 13.88 8.06
C GLU A 103 6.16 14.69 6.78
N LEU A 104 7.18 15.02 5.99
CA LEU A 104 6.98 15.71 4.72
C LEU A 104 6.28 14.82 3.70
N VAL A 105 6.68 13.56 3.64
CA VAL A 105 6.06 12.58 2.72
C VAL A 105 4.61 12.34 3.10
N GLU A 106 4.29 12.12 4.37
CA GLU A 106 2.92 11.97 4.85
C GLU A 106 2.04 13.19 4.52
N PHE A 107 2.58 14.40 4.72
CA PHE A 107 1.88 15.64 4.32
C PHE A 107 1.60 15.67 2.81
N VAL A 108 2.57 15.30 1.97
CA VAL A 108 2.38 15.30 0.50
C VAL A 108 1.43 14.18 0.06
N ILE A 109 1.41 13.04 0.74
CA ILE A 109 0.41 11.98 0.53
C ILE A 109 -1.00 12.52 0.82
N ALA A 110 -1.21 13.15 1.96
CA ALA A 110 -2.50 13.77 2.30
C ALA A 110 -2.90 14.85 1.27
N LEU A 111 -1.94 15.67 0.83
CA LEU A 111 -2.17 16.67 -0.21
C LEU A 111 -2.57 16.02 -1.55
N SER A 112 -2.03 14.86 -1.91
CA SER A 112 -2.39 14.14 -3.13
C SER A 112 -3.88 13.74 -3.17
N ILE A 113 -4.41 13.30 -2.04
CA ILE A 113 -5.83 12.98 -1.88
C ILE A 113 -6.69 14.23 -2.00
N PHE A 114 -6.25 15.34 -1.39
CA PHE A 114 -6.93 16.62 -1.51
C PHE A 114 -6.97 17.12 -2.96
N VAL A 115 -5.86 17.03 -3.68
CA VAL A 115 -5.79 17.39 -5.12
C VAL A 115 -6.77 16.55 -5.93
N LEU A 116 -6.83 15.23 -5.68
CA LEU A 116 -7.79 14.35 -6.33
C LEU A 116 -9.24 14.74 -6.01
N ALA A 117 -9.54 15.08 -4.77
CA ALA A 117 -10.88 15.54 -4.36
C ALA A 117 -11.27 16.86 -5.03
N VAL A 118 -10.34 17.82 -5.14
CA VAL A 118 -10.55 19.08 -5.88
C VAL A 118 -10.80 18.80 -7.35
N GLU A 119 -10.06 17.88 -7.95
CA GLU A 119 -10.24 17.51 -9.36
C GLU A 119 -11.62 16.87 -9.61
N LEU A 120 -12.08 16.02 -8.69
CA LEU A 120 -13.43 15.44 -8.74
C LEU A 120 -14.54 16.51 -8.63
N ALA A 121 -14.30 17.57 -7.86
CA ALA A 121 -15.27 18.67 -7.70
C ALA A 121 -15.33 19.63 -8.90
N ARG A 122 -14.35 19.59 -9.80
CA ARG A 122 -14.32 20.44 -11.00
C ARG A 122 -15.36 19.99 -12.04
N THR A 123 -16.07 20.95 -12.58
CA THR A 123 -17.11 20.72 -13.60
C THR A 123 -16.53 20.53 -15.01
N ALA A 124 -15.30 21.03 -15.25
CA ALA A 124 -14.67 21.00 -16.57
C ALA A 124 -13.79 19.76 -16.74
N LYS A 125 -14.30 18.75 -17.41
CA LYS A 125 -13.60 17.47 -17.69
C LYS A 125 -12.63 17.54 -18.90
N HIS A 126 -11.96 18.67 -19.13
CA HIS A 126 -11.15 18.88 -20.33
C HIS A 126 -9.64 18.84 -20.12
N ASP A 127 -9.18 18.64 -18.89
CA ASP A 127 -7.77 18.67 -18.56
C ASP A 127 -7.03 17.36 -18.92
N VAL A 128 -5.71 17.48 -19.07
CA VAL A 128 -4.78 16.38 -19.39
C VAL A 128 -4.92 15.21 -18.40
N LEU A 129 -5.26 15.50 -17.13
CA LEU A 129 -5.48 14.52 -16.07
C LEU A 129 -6.66 13.58 -16.38
N TRP A 130 -7.75 14.10 -16.94
CA TRP A 130 -8.89 13.30 -17.39
C TRP A 130 -8.58 12.44 -18.61
N ARG A 131 -7.66 12.90 -19.45
CA ARG A 131 -7.24 12.13 -20.65
C ARG A 131 -6.32 10.97 -20.31
N ASN A 132 -5.41 11.16 -19.36
CA ASN A 132 -4.36 10.20 -19.01
C ASN A 132 -4.18 10.07 -17.48
N PRO A 133 -5.18 9.53 -16.75
CA PRO A 133 -5.17 9.44 -15.29
C PRO A 133 -4.02 8.57 -14.73
N TRP A 134 -3.46 7.68 -15.55
CA TRP A 134 -2.33 6.83 -15.20
C TRP A 134 -1.02 7.59 -14.95
N TRP A 135 -0.80 8.77 -15.59
CA TRP A 135 0.34 9.63 -15.24
C TRP A 135 0.21 10.20 -13.83
N LEU A 136 -0.98 10.67 -13.49
CA LEU A 136 -1.27 11.18 -12.14
C LEU A 136 -1.13 10.07 -11.10
N ALA A 137 -1.75 8.91 -11.37
CA ALA A 137 -1.70 7.79 -10.46
C ALA A 137 -0.27 7.27 -10.27
N GLY A 138 0.53 7.15 -11.32
CA GLY A 138 1.93 6.76 -11.24
C GLY A 138 2.77 7.76 -10.43
N GLY A 139 2.58 9.05 -10.63
CA GLY A 139 3.23 10.10 -9.84
C GLY A 139 2.87 10.05 -8.35
N PHE A 140 1.59 9.84 -8.04
CA PHE A 140 1.16 9.65 -6.64
C PHE A 140 1.65 8.32 -6.07
N GLY A 141 1.71 7.27 -6.88
CA GLY A 141 2.33 6.00 -6.49
C GLY A 141 3.77 6.19 -6.01
N LEU A 142 4.58 6.98 -6.74
CA LEU A 142 5.95 7.31 -6.33
C LEU A 142 6.01 7.96 -4.94
N LEU A 143 5.07 8.84 -4.62
CA LEU A 143 4.99 9.49 -3.30
C LEU A 143 4.57 8.49 -2.20
N HIS A 144 3.54 7.70 -2.46
CA HIS A 144 3.02 6.74 -1.49
C HIS A 144 4.01 5.62 -1.16
N GLY A 145 4.83 5.18 -2.13
CA GLY A 145 5.84 4.14 -1.90
C GLY A 145 6.95 4.56 -0.93
N MET A 146 7.23 5.87 -0.81
CA MET A 146 8.16 6.37 0.19
C MET A 146 7.58 6.25 1.61
N GLY A 147 6.29 6.53 1.80
CA GLY A 147 5.68 6.58 3.12
C GLY A 147 5.66 5.26 3.90
N PHE A 148 5.78 4.12 3.23
CA PHE A 148 5.69 2.80 3.86
C PHE A 148 7.03 2.09 4.07
N ALA A 149 8.12 2.58 3.49
CA ALA A 149 9.41 1.90 3.53
C ALA A 149 9.95 1.73 4.98
N GLY A 150 9.70 2.69 5.87
CA GLY A 150 10.05 2.62 7.29
C GLY A 150 9.33 1.48 8.00
N ALA A 151 8.00 1.41 7.87
CA ALA A 151 7.19 0.36 8.49
C ALA A 151 7.55 -1.04 7.94
N LEU A 152 7.87 -1.15 6.66
CA LEU A 152 8.32 -2.41 6.07
C LEU A 152 9.69 -2.85 6.62
N ALA A 153 10.60 -1.91 6.87
CA ALA A 153 11.89 -2.20 7.50
C ALA A 153 11.73 -2.69 8.95
N GLU A 154 10.79 -2.11 9.71
CA GLU A 154 10.45 -2.53 11.08
C GLU A 154 9.81 -3.93 11.13
N ALA A 155 9.01 -4.29 10.12
CA ALA A 155 8.41 -5.61 10.01
C ALA A 155 9.44 -6.75 9.81
N GLY A 156 10.69 -6.41 9.49
CA GLY A 156 11.80 -7.36 9.35
C GLY A 156 11.86 -7.95 7.93
N LEU A 157 12.71 -7.38 7.10
CA LEU A 157 12.90 -7.82 5.71
C LEU A 157 13.83 -9.04 5.61
N PRO A 158 13.44 -10.10 4.89
CA PRO A 158 14.32 -11.25 4.65
C PRO A 158 15.45 -10.85 3.69
N GLN A 159 16.65 -10.68 4.23
CA GLN A 159 17.83 -10.21 3.48
C GLN A 159 18.12 -11.09 2.25
N ASP A 160 17.93 -12.42 2.38
CA ASP A 160 18.22 -13.37 1.31
C ASP A 160 17.16 -13.37 0.18
N ASN A 161 15.93 -12.89 0.47
CA ASN A 161 14.78 -12.96 -0.45
C ASN A 161 14.11 -11.59 -0.64
N LEU A 162 14.83 -10.49 -0.43
CA LEU A 162 14.28 -9.14 -0.48
C LEU A 162 13.56 -8.81 -1.79
N PRO A 163 14.10 -9.11 -3.00
CA PRO A 163 13.39 -8.84 -4.25
C PRO A 163 12.07 -9.61 -4.36
N LEU A 164 12.03 -10.85 -3.85
CA LEU A 164 10.83 -11.68 -3.83
C LEU A 164 9.76 -11.08 -2.90
N ALA A 165 10.18 -10.67 -1.70
CA ALA A 165 9.32 -10.02 -0.72
C ALA A 165 8.69 -8.74 -1.28
N LEU A 166 9.49 -7.86 -1.87
CA LEU A 166 9.00 -6.62 -2.49
C LEU A 166 8.06 -6.88 -3.66
N LEU A 167 8.35 -7.86 -4.51
CA LEU A 167 7.49 -8.24 -5.62
C LEU A 167 6.11 -8.70 -5.13
N PHE A 168 6.09 -9.65 -4.18
CA PHE A 168 4.82 -10.20 -3.69
C PHE A 168 4.05 -9.23 -2.81
N PHE A 169 4.73 -8.33 -2.09
CA PHE A 169 4.09 -7.21 -1.43
C PHE A 169 3.32 -6.32 -2.41
N ASN A 170 3.93 -5.94 -3.52
CA ASN A 170 3.29 -5.11 -4.54
C ASN A 170 2.17 -5.84 -5.30
N ILE A 171 2.30 -7.15 -5.54
CA ILE A 171 1.19 -7.98 -6.04
C ILE A 171 0.03 -7.96 -5.05
N GLY A 172 0.32 -8.07 -3.75
CA GLY A 172 -0.68 -7.96 -2.69
C GLY A 172 -1.39 -6.61 -2.69
N ILE A 173 -0.66 -5.50 -2.87
CA ILE A 173 -1.23 -4.16 -3.05
C ILE A 173 -2.25 -4.15 -4.18
N GLU A 174 -1.89 -4.61 -5.37
CA GLU A 174 -2.75 -4.60 -6.55
C GLU A 174 -4.00 -5.47 -6.36
N ILE A 175 -3.84 -6.65 -5.77
CA ILE A 175 -4.97 -7.52 -5.39
C ILE A 175 -5.88 -6.80 -4.40
N GLY A 176 -5.34 -6.19 -3.36
CA GLY A 176 -6.08 -5.44 -2.35
C GLY A 176 -6.92 -4.30 -2.96
N GLN A 177 -6.35 -3.55 -3.90
CA GLN A 177 -7.03 -2.48 -4.64
C GLN A 177 -8.17 -3.02 -5.49
N ILE A 178 -7.94 -4.10 -6.25
CA ILE A 178 -8.98 -4.74 -7.08
C ILE A 178 -10.14 -5.24 -6.22
N VAL A 179 -9.83 -5.93 -5.12
CA VAL A 179 -10.86 -6.44 -4.18
C VAL A 179 -11.67 -5.28 -3.59
N PHE A 180 -11.02 -4.18 -3.20
CA PHE A 180 -11.71 -2.99 -2.71
C PHE A 180 -12.65 -2.39 -3.76
N ILE A 181 -12.18 -2.22 -5.00
CA ILE A 181 -13.01 -1.71 -6.12
C ILE A 181 -14.22 -2.62 -6.34
N LEU A 182 -14.03 -3.93 -6.38
CA LEU A 182 -15.11 -4.88 -6.54
C LEU A 182 -16.12 -4.81 -5.39
N ALA A 183 -15.66 -4.64 -4.15
CA ALA A 183 -16.51 -4.46 -2.99
C ALA A 183 -17.37 -3.18 -3.11
N VAL A 184 -16.76 -2.06 -3.48
CA VAL A 184 -17.46 -0.78 -3.69
C VAL A 184 -18.51 -0.92 -4.81
N LEU A 185 -18.15 -1.53 -5.93
CA LEU A 185 -19.07 -1.76 -7.05
C LEU A 185 -20.23 -2.70 -6.67
N ALA A 186 -19.95 -3.75 -5.88
CA ALA A 186 -20.96 -4.66 -5.38
C ALA A 186 -21.97 -3.93 -4.46
N VAL A 187 -21.47 -3.13 -3.51
CA VAL A 187 -22.29 -2.29 -2.63
C VAL A 187 -23.14 -1.33 -3.47
N TRP A 188 -22.52 -0.62 -4.43
CA TRP A 188 -23.25 0.27 -5.33
C TRP A 188 -24.36 -0.46 -6.10
N TYR A 189 -24.07 -1.64 -6.64
CA TYR A 189 -25.07 -2.44 -7.35
C TYR A 189 -26.26 -2.83 -6.46
N MET A 190 -26.00 -3.16 -5.19
CA MET A 190 -27.03 -3.53 -4.22
C MET A 190 -27.94 -2.33 -3.87
N ILE A 191 -27.36 -1.14 -3.68
CA ILE A 191 -28.10 0.03 -3.19
C ILE A 191 -28.73 0.87 -4.31
N ARG A 192 -28.26 0.78 -5.56
CA ARG A 192 -28.77 1.61 -6.67
C ARG A 192 -30.27 1.42 -6.95
N LYS A 193 -30.80 0.19 -6.83
CA LYS A 193 -32.23 -0.09 -7.06
C LYS A 193 -33.14 0.53 -6.00
N PRO A 194 -32.89 0.33 -4.68
CA PRO A 194 -33.72 0.98 -3.65
C PRO A 194 -33.55 2.51 -3.62
N LEU A 195 -32.42 3.05 -4.09
CA LEU A 195 -32.17 4.50 -4.16
C LEU A 195 -32.74 5.16 -5.42
N ALA A 196 -33.13 4.40 -6.43
CA ALA A 196 -33.65 4.94 -7.71
C ALA A 196 -34.77 5.99 -7.53
N PRO A 197 -35.77 5.84 -6.63
CA PRO A 197 -36.81 6.84 -6.39
C PRO A 197 -36.31 8.14 -5.74
N TRP A 198 -35.09 8.13 -5.15
CA TRP A 198 -34.50 9.24 -4.43
C TRP A 198 -33.36 9.91 -5.18
N GLN A 199 -32.93 9.35 -6.34
CA GLN A 199 -31.78 9.85 -7.11
C GLN A 199 -31.95 11.31 -7.52
N ASP A 200 -33.14 11.70 -7.97
CA ASP A 200 -33.42 13.08 -8.39
C ASP A 200 -33.39 14.10 -7.25
N ARG A 201 -33.52 13.63 -6.01
CA ARG A 201 -33.51 14.48 -4.81
C ARG A 201 -32.15 14.57 -4.13
N LEU A 202 -31.33 13.50 -4.23
CA LEU A 202 -30.06 13.37 -3.48
C LEU A 202 -28.82 13.67 -4.31
N MET A 203 -28.91 13.58 -5.65
CA MET A 203 -27.75 13.75 -6.51
C MET A 203 -28.01 14.80 -7.61
N PRO A 204 -27.69 16.07 -7.35
CA PRO A 204 -27.69 17.10 -8.38
C PRO A 204 -26.56 16.93 -9.43
N VAL A 205 -25.66 15.94 -9.23
CA VAL A 205 -24.54 15.66 -10.14
C VAL A 205 -24.75 14.30 -10.80
N PRO A 206 -24.81 14.22 -12.15
CA PRO A 206 -24.91 12.95 -12.85
C PRO A 206 -23.59 12.17 -12.64
N ILE A 207 -23.62 11.11 -11.83
CA ILE A 207 -22.53 10.14 -11.74
C ILE A 207 -22.71 9.21 -12.94
N TYR A 208 -21.94 9.46 -13.99
CA TYR A 208 -21.80 8.52 -15.10
C TYR A 208 -20.85 7.40 -14.67
N ILE A 209 -21.40 6.28 -14.21
CA ILE A 209 -20.68 5.02 -14.04
C ILE A 209 -21.07 4.07 -15.16
#